data_95476304f0d823d7ec0df0cf50c384ac
#
_entry.id   95476304f0d823d7ec0df0cf50c384ac
#
_cell.length_a   1.000
_cell.length_b   1.000
_cell.length_c   1.000
_cell.angle_alpha   90.00
_cell.angle_beta   90.00
_cell.angle_gamma   90.00
#
_symmetry.space_group_name_H-M   'P 1'
#
loop_
_entity.id
_entity.type
_entity.pdbx_description
1 polymer ?
#
loop_
_entity_poly.entity_id
_entity_poly.type
_entity_poly.pdbx_seq_one_letter_code
_entity_poly.pdbx_strand_id
1 'polypeptide(L)'
;PQKYGNIAKAYIVQDEQLETDGQLQVIDGQVIDTRTATKQPNPLALNMYLLGYDANKKLVALNRAVKQNLKIYLSQYRLMTDAINIKDGYIINIGVKFNIIVKRGMNKNDVLFRAIQVVKEFFAPDKWQMNQPIVLGDLAYQISLVDGVVSLVPPEVNNPNRDLILIENKFETGQGYSGNIYDVRTASQEGVIYPSLDPSIFELKFPNSDIEGKVVGDR
;
A
#
# COMPACT_ATOMS: atom_id res chain seq x y z
N PRO A 1 -11.71 -4.75 -21.95
CA PRO A 1 -10.68 -4.32 -21.00
C PRO A 1 -9.32 -4.10 -21.66
N GLN A 2 -8.91 -4.92 -22.64
CA GLN A 2 -7.57 -4.82 -23.28
C GLN A 2 -7.40 -3.67 -24.28
N LYS A 3 -8.46 -2.98 -24.67
CA LYS A 3 -8.42 -1.91 -25.69
C LYS A 3 -7.64 -0.67 -25.22
N TYR A 4 -7.56 -0.42 -23.92
CA TYR A 4 -6.94 0.77 -23.34
C TYR A 4 -5.74 0.46 -22.44
N GLY A 5 -5.21 -0.76 -22.47
CA GLY A 5 -4.10 -1.21 -21.63
C GLY A 5 -4.57 -1.98 -20.38
N ASN A 6 -3.60 -2.51 -19.64
CA ASN A 6 -3.86 -3.36 -18.48
C ASN A 6 -3.97 -2.48 -17.21
N ILE A 7 -5.18 -1.93 -16.95
CA ILE A 7 -5.47 -1.16 -15.75
C ILE A 7 -5.75 -2.12 -14.61
N ALA A 8 -4.93 -2.07 -13.56
CA ALA A 8 -5.04 -2.89 -12.37
C ALA A 8 -5.99 -2.29 -11.33
N LYS A 9 -5.79 -1.01 -11.04
CA LYS A 9 -6.52 -0.28 -9.99
C LYS A 9 -6.89 1.11 -10.48
N ALA A 10 -8.05 1.59 -10.04
CA ALA A 10 -8.53 2.94 -10.31
C ALA A 10 -9.17 3.50 -9.03
N TYR A 11 -8.89 4.75 -8.74
CA TYR A 11 -9.49 5.49 -7.63
C TYR A 11 -9.82 6.90 -8.08
N ILE A 12 -11.02 7.38 -7.77
CA ILE A 12 -11.51 8.68 -8.21
C ILE A 12 -11.88 9.51 -7.00
N VAL A 13 -11.35 10.73 -6.96
CA VAL A 13 -11.67 11.74 -5.92
C VAL A 13 -11.96 13.09 -6.58
N GLN A 14 -12.71 13.92 -5.89
CA GLN A 14 -12.86 15.33 -6.28
C GLN A 14 -11.57 16.10 -6.02
N ASP A 15 -11.31 17.14 -6.78
CA ASP A 15 -10.08 17.94 -6.69
C ASP A 15 -9.92 18.63 -5.32
N GLU A 16 -11.04 18.93 -4.65
CA GLU A 16 -11.08 19.55 -3.32
C GLU A 16 -10.44 18.72 -2.20
N GLN A 17 -10.31 17.41 -2.37
CA GLN A 17 -9.78 16.52 -1.33
C GLN A 17 -8.26 16.45 -1.30
N LEU A 18 -7.56 17.08 -2.23
CA LEU A 18 -6.11 16.94 -2.44
C LEU A 18 -5.37 18.27 -2.39
N GLU A 19 -5.79 19.18 -1.53
CA GLU A 19 -5.14 20.50 -1.37
C GLU A 19 -3.74 20.47 -0.75
N THR A 20 -3.10 19.33 -0.60
CA THR A 20 -1.84 19.21 0.14
C THR A 20 -0.57 19.20 -0.72
N ASP A 21 -0.63 19.58 -1.98
CA ASP A 21 0.58 19.77 -2.82
C ASP A 21 1.39 21.04 -2.46
N GLY A 22 1.03 21.74 -1.38
CA GLY A 22 1.79 22.87 -0.87
C GLY A 22 2.91 22.41 0.06
N GLN A 23 4.14 22.49 -0.38
CA GLN A 23 5.30 22.32 0.50
C GLN A 23 5.56 23.61 1.29
N LEU A 24 5.81 23.46 2.59
CA LEU A 24 6.42 24.52 3.38
C LEU A 24 7.87 24.70 2.88
N GLN A 25 8.14 25.79 2.19
CA GLN A 25 9.51 26.14 1.77
C GLN A 25 10.08 27.19 2.71
N VAL A 26 11.30 26.96 3.14
CA VAL A 26 12.06 27.96 3.88
C VAL A 26 12.91 28.73 2.87
N ILE A 27 12.53 29.97 2.56
CA ILE A 27 13.28 30.88 1.70
C ILE A 27 13.77 32.04 2.58
N ASP A 28 15.06 32.28 2.60
CA ASP A 28 15.71 33.33 3.41
C ASP A 28 15.35 33.33 4.89
N GLY A 29 15.18 32.13 5.48
CA GLY A 29 14.85 31.97 6.89
C GLY A 29 13.37 32.23 7.25
N GLN A 30 12.53 32.55 6.28
CA GLN A 30 11.09 32.64 6.46
C GLN A 30 10.38 31.38 5.92
N VAL A 31 9.45 30.86 6.71
CA VAL A 31 8.57 29.77 6.29
C VAL A 31 7.50 30.34 5.38
N ILE A 32 7.59 30.10 4.09
CA ILE A 32 6.58 30.48 3.11
C ILE A 32 5.67 29.29 2.88
N ASP A 33 4.41 29.47 3.21
CA ASP A 33 3.35 28.50 2.91
C ASP A 33 2.91 28.68 1.45
N THR A 34 3.42 27.82 0.56
CA THR A 34 3.06 27.86 -0.86
C THR A 34 1.68 27.26 -1.14
N ARG A 35 1.01 26.73 -0.12
CA ARG A 35 -0.33 26.12 -0.27
C ARG A 35 -1.40 27.13 -0.66
N THR A 36 -1.17 28.42 -0.41
CA THR A 36 -2.13 29.51 -0.69
C THR A 36 -1.98 30.13 -2.07
N ALA A 37 -0.94 29.76 -2.84
CA ALA A 37 -0.54 30.64 -3.93
C ALA A 37 -1.17 30.35 -5.31
N THR A 38 -1.72 29.15 -5.65
CA THR A 38 -1.95 28.95 -7.09
C THR A 38 -3.07 28.04 -7.58
N LYS A 39 -3.80 27.31 -6.76
CA LYS A 39 -4.93 26.53 -7.30
C LYS A 39 -6.14 26.60 -6.38
N GLN A 40 -7.11 27.41 -6.78
CA GLN A 40 -8.46 27.18 -6.27
C GLN A 40 -8.90 25.79 -6.69
N PRO A 41 -9.36 24.93 -5.75
CA PRO A 41 -9.89 23.63 -6.09
C PRO A 41 -11.03 23.80 -7.09
N ASN A 42 -11.02 22.98 -8.12
CA ASN A 42 -12.13 22.99 -9.08
C ASN A 42 -13.13 21.89 -8.70
N PRO A 43 -14.28 22.22 -8.11
CA PRO A 43 -15.26 21.23 -7.68
C PRO A 43 -15.84 20.40 -8.84
N LEU A 44 -15.63 20.85 -10.07
CA LEU A 44 -16.03 20.14 -11.29
C LEU A 44 -14.89 19.28 -11.86
N ALA A 45 -13.70 19.27 -11.23
CA ALA A 45 -12.59 18.43 -11.64
C ALA A 45 -12.55 17.14 -10.82
N LEU A 46 -12.40 16.02 -11.53
CA LEU A 46 -12.20 14.70 -10.95
C LEU A 46 -10.74 14.29 -11.17
N ASN A 47 -10.07 13.91 -10.10
CA ASN A 47 -8.76 13.28 -10.15
C ASN A 47 -8.93 11.76 -10.17
N MET A 48 -8.51 11.14 -11.26
CA MET A 48 -8.52 9.69 -11.43
C MET A 48 -7.09 9.16 -11.25
N TYR A 49 -6.87 8.38 -10.20
CA TYR A 49 -5.60 7.72 -9.93
C TYR A 49 -5.63 6.32 -10.48
N LEU A 50 -4.60 5.97 -11.26
CA LEU A 50 -4.56 4.70 -11.97
C LEU A 50 -3.23 3.98 -11.71
N LEU A 51 -3.31 2.65 -11.66
CA LEU A 51 -2.16 1.76 -11.65
C LEU A 51 -2.40 0.63 -12.65
N GLY A 52 -1.32 0.14 -13.25
CA GLY A 52 -1.33 -1.02 -14.13
C GLY A 52 -0.65 -2.23 -13.51
N TYR A 53 -0.71 -3.37 -14.21
CA TYR A 53 0.11 -4.55 -13.91
C TYR A 53 1.25 -4.66 -14.91
N ASP A 54 2.42 -5.06 -14.41
CA ASP A 54 3.52 -5.55 -15.25
C ASP A 54 3.28 -7.01 -15.71
N ALA A 55 4.24 -7.58 -16.45
CA ALA A 55 4.18 -8.96 -16.90
C ALA A 55 4.13 -9.98 -15.76
N ASN A 56 4.60 -9.61 -14.57
CA ASN A 56 4.64 -10.45 -13.37
C ASN A 56 3.45 -10.19 -12.43
N LYS A 57 2.40 -9.48 -12.89
CA LYS A 57 1.24 -9.04 -12.09
C LYS A 57 1.60 -8.17 -10.89
N LYS A 58 2.72 -7.41 -10.96
CA LYS A 58 3.08 -6.40 -9.97
C LYS A 58 2.53 -5.05 -10.38
N LEU A 59 2.24 -4.22 -9.38
CA LEU A 59 1.73 -2.88 -9.63
C LEU A 59 2.80 -1.97 -10.20
N VAL A 60 2.44 -1.23 -11.24
CA VAL A 60 3.31 -0.25 -11.89
C VAL A 60 2.52 0.99 -12.32
N ALA A 61 3.22 2.12 -12.44
CA ALA A 61 2.65 3.32 -13.04
C ALA A 61 2.29 3.06 -14.52
N LEU A 62 1.16 3.63 -14.96
CA LEU A 62 0.72 3.47 -16.34
C LEU A 62 1.56 4.29 -17.32
N ASN A 63 1.80 3.74 -18.51
CA ASN A 63 2.44 4.46 -19.60
C ASN A 63 1.59 5.70 -19.99
N ARG A 64 2.27 6.78 -20.34
CA ARG A 64 1.66 8.04 -20.78
C ARG A 64 0.69 7.86 -21.95
N ALA A 65 1.00 6.96 -22.90
CA ALA A 65 0.13 6.68 -24.05
C ALA A 65 -1.21 6.07 -23.63
N VAL A 66 -1.20 5.14 -22.66
CA VAL A 66 -2.43 4.52 -22.11
C VAL A 66 -3.29 5.56 -21.41
N LYS A 67 -2.69 6.43 -20.60
CA LYS A 67 -3.40 7.54 -19.92
C LYS A 67 -4.04 8.49 -20.94
N GLN A 68 -3.32 8.82 -22.00
CA GLN A 68 -3.82 9.73 -23.04
C GLN A 68 -4.98 9.10 -23.83
N ASN A 69 -4.87 7.85 -24.22
CA ASN A 69 -5.95 7.11 -24.88
C ASN A 69 -7.19 7.01 -23.98
N LEU A 70 -7.00 6.73 -22.69
CA LEU A 70 -8.09 6.69 -21.73
C LEU A 70 -8.75 8.08 -21.56
N LYS A 71 -7.95 9.14 -21.51
CA LYS A 71 -8.45 10.52 -21.42
C LYS A 71 -9.32 10.88 -22.65
N ILE A 72 -8.87 10.51 -23.86
CA ILE A 72 -9.63 10.73 -25.10
C ILE A 72 -10.95 9.94 -25.06
N TYR A 73 -10.90 8.68 -24.61
CA TYR A 73 -12.11 7.86 -24.49
C TYR A 73 -13.10 8.45 -23.49
N LEU A 74 -12.64 8.79 -22.28
CA LEU A 74 -13.50 9.37 -21.26
C LEU A 74 -14.08 10.75 -21.65
N SER A 75 -13.36 11.51 -22.49
CA SER A 75 -13.85 12.80 -22.97
C SER A 75 -15.13 12.69 -23.82
N GLN A 76 -15.42 11.52 -24.37
CA GLN A 76 -16.63 11.27 -25.17
C GLN A 76 -17.88 11.10 -24.28
N TYR A 77 -17.70 10.80 -22.99
CA TYR A 77 -18.79 10.49 -22.06
C TYR A 77 -18.97 11.56 -20.96
N ARG A 78 -18.06 12.55 -20.87
CA ARG A 78 -18.14 13.61 -19.88
C ARG A 78 -19.10 14.71 -20.30
N LEU A 79 -19.68 15.41 -19.32
CA LEU A 79 -20.35 16.69 -19.55
C LEU A 79 -19.32 17.77 -19.92
N MET A 80 -19.75 18.82 -20.62
CA MET A 80 -18.84 19.87 -21.11
C MET A 80 -18.11 20.61 -19.98
N THR A 81 -18.66 20.60 -18.77
CA THR A 81 -18.10 21.27 -17.58
C THR A 81 -17.12 20.41 -16.77
N ASP A 82 -17.11 19.09 -16.98
CA ASP A 82 -16.33 18.18 -16.15
C ASP A 82 -14.90 18.03 -16.68
N ALA A 83 -13.92 18.29 -15.82
CA ALA A 83 -12.52 18.05 -16.10
C ALA A 83 -12.07 16.73 -15.45
N ILE A 84 -11.38 15.87 -16.20
CA ILE A 84 -10.80 14.63 -15.67
C ILE A 84 -9.28 14.74 -15.75
N ASN A 85 -8.64 14.70 -14.60
CA ASN A 85 -7.20 14.61 -14.47
C ASN A 85 -6.80 13.14 -14.20
N ILE A 86 -5.92 12.60 -15.03
CA ILE A 86 -5.41 11.23 -14.84
C ILE A 86 -4.03 11.32 -14.21
N LYS A 87 -3.90 10.78 -13.01
CA LYS A 87 -2.66 10.74 -12.21
C LYS A 87 -2.25 9.28 -11.94
N ASP A 88 -1.01 9.06 -11.52
CA ASP A 88 -0.57 7.75 -11.02
C ASP A 88 -0.88 7.63 -9.53
N GLY A 89 -1.34 6.46 -9.09
CA GLY A 89 -1.43 6.14 -7.67
C GLY A 89 -0.05 5.85 -7.07
N TYR A 90 0.09 6.09 -5.76
CA TYR A 90 1.34 5.79 -5.05
C TYR A 90 1.37 4.33 -4.63
N ILE A 91 2.46 3.63 -4.99
CA ILE A 91 2.70 2.25 -4.57
C ILE A 91 3.63 2.29 -3.36
N ILE A 92 3.16 1.84 -2.21
CA ILE A 92 3.94 1.71 -0.99
C ILE A 92 4.32 0.23 -0.84
N ASN A 93 5.58 -0.08 -1.14
CA ASN A 93 6.05 -1.46 -0.98
C ASN A 93 6.33 -1.74 0.50
N ILE A 94 5.86 -2.89 0.97
CA ILE A 94 5.94 -3.27 2.38
C ILE A 94 6.65 -4.61 2.56
N GLY A 95 7.28 -4.78 3.73
CA GLY A 95 7.74 -6.04 4.26
C GLY A 95 6.98 -6.38 5.54
N VAL A 96 6.80 -7.67 5.81
CA VAL A 96 6.03 -8.19 6.93
C VAL A 96 6.90 -9.08 7.80
N LYS A 97 7.00 -8.77 9.10
CA LYS A 97 7.73 -9.60 10.07
C LYS A 97 6.79 -10.10 11.16
N PHE A 98 6.87 -11.38 11.47
CA PHE A 98 6.10 -11.98 12.54
C PHE A 98 6.80 -13.19 13.16
N ASN A 99 6.50 -13.45 14.42
CA ASN A 99 6.98 -14.63 15.12
C ASN A 99 5.80 -15.48 15.59
N ILE A 100 5.96 -16.81 15.51
CA ILE A 100 4.94 -17.76 15.95
C ILE A 100 5.51 -18.76 16.98
N ILE A 101 4.63 -19.24 17.85
CA ILE A 101 4.85 -20.42 18.69
C ILE A 101 4.06 -21.57 18.04
N VAL A 102 4.73 -22.70 17.85
CA VAL A 102 4.18 -23.88 17.19
C VAL A 102 3.80 -24.93 18.22
N LYS A 103 2.71 -25.66 17.96
CA LYS A 103 2.25 -26.76 18.80
C LYS A 103 3.29 -27.88 18.86
N ARG A 104 3.52 -28.41 20.07
CA ARG A 104 4.51 -29.49 20.30
C ARG A 104 4.19 -30.72 19.45
N GLY A 105 5.22 -31.26 18.81
CA GLY A 105 5.10 -32.41 17.92
C GLY A 105 4.77 -32.12 16.47
N MET A 106 4.52 -30.86 16.12
CA MET A 106 4.32 -30.42 14.73
C MET A 106 5.65 -30.03 14.08
N ASN A 107 5.73 -30.18 12.77
CA ASN A 107 6.89 -29.72 12.00
C ASN A 107 6.90 -28.19 11.92
N LYS A 108 7.88 -27.58 12.58
CA LYS A 108 8.01 -26.10 12.67
C LYS A 108 8.07 -25.42 11.29
N ASN A 109 8.81 -26.04 10.35
CA ASN A 109 8.99 -25.47 9.01
C ASN A 109 7.71 -25.54 8.18
N ASP A 110 6.93 -26.61 8.32
CA ASP A 110 5.66 -26.76 7.60
C ASP A 110 4.59 -25.78 8.13
N VAL A 111 4.50 -25.63 9.45
CA VAL A 111 3.58 -24.64 10.06
C VAL A 111 3.98 -23.22 9.65
N LEU A 112 5.27 -22.89 9.70
CA LEU A 112 5.78 -21.59 9.27
C LEU A 112 5.49 -21.33 7.78
N PHE A 113 5.71 -22.32 6.92
CA PHE A 113 5.40 -22.20 5.49
C PHE A 113 3.92 -21.88 5.26
N ARG A 114 3.01 -22.58 5.94
CA ARG A 114 1.56 -22.33 5.87
C ARG A 114 1.21 -20.92 6.36
N ALA A 115 1.82 -20.46 7.45
CA ALA A 115 1.64 -19.11 7.95
C ALA A 115 2.11 -18.05 6.92
N ILE A 116 3.26 -18.26 6.27
CA ILE A 116 3.74 -17.40 5.19
C ILE A 116 2.76 -17.38 4.00
N GLN A 117 2.17 -18.52 3.64
CA GLN A 117 1.16 -18.56 2.55
C GLN A 117 -0.09 -17.74 2.91
N VAL A 118 -0.55 -17.76 4.15
CA VAL A 118 -1.65 -16.92 4.61
C VAL A 118 -1.31 -15.44 4.47
N VAL A 119 -0.10 -14.99 4.83
CA VAL A 119 0.33 -13.61 4.64
C VAL A 119 0.38 -13.24 3.15
N LYS A 120 0.89 -14.12 2.28
CA LYS A 120 0.88 -13.91 0.83
C LYS A 120 -0.52 -13.76 0.27
N GLU A 121 -1.45 -14.58 0.74
CA GLU A 121 -2.83 -14.55 0.31
C GLU A 121 -3.58 -13.30 0.82
N PHE A 122 -3.28 -12.87 2.04
CA PHE A 122 -3.82 -11.64 2.61
C PHE A 122 -3.45 -10.42 1.75
N PHE A 123 -2.18 -10.29 1.35
CA PHE A 123 -1.69 -9.19 0.52
C PHE A 123 -1.74 -9.48 -1.00
N ALA A 124 -2.57 -10.43 -1.44
CA ALA A 124 -2.70 -10.69 -2.86
C ALA A 124 -3.21 -9.43 -3.60
N PRO A 125 -2.55 -9.00 -4.70
CA PRO A 125 -2.88 -7.75 -5.39
C PRO A 125 -4.35 -7.62 -5.80
N ASP A 126 -4.99 -8.74 -6.12
CA ASP A 126 -6.40 -8.76 -6.54
C ASP A 126 -7.35 -8.41 -5.39
N LYS A 127 -6.97 -8.68 -4.15
CA LYS A 127 -7.79 -8.42 -2.95
C LYS A 127 -7.64 -7.00 -2.40
N TRP A 128 -6.54 -6.30 -2.73
CA TRP A 128 -6.26 -4.96 -2.20
C TRP A 128 -6.81 -3.85 -3.08
N GLN A 129 -7.35 -2.82 -2.44
CA GLN A 129 -7.83 -1.62 -3.10
C GLN A 129 -6.93 -0.42 -2.76
N MET A 130 -7.01 0.64 -3.58
CA MET A 130 -6.36 1.91 -3.25
C MET A 130 -7.04 2.53 -2.01
N ASN A 131 -6.24 3.19 -1.19
CA ASN A 131 -6.63 3.79 0.09
C ASN A 131 -7.21 2.80 1.12
N GLN A 132 -6.93 1.51 0.97
CA GLN A 132 -7.33 0.51 1.96
C GLN A 132 -6.33 0.47 3.12
N PRO A 133 -6.76 0.64 4.38
CA PRO A 133 -5.89 0.51 5.55
C PRO A 133 -5.52 -0.96 5.81
N ILE A 134 -4.36 -1.19 6.44
CA ILE A 134 -3.97 -2.52 6.91
C ILE A 134 -4.42 -2.67 8.36
N VAL A 135 -5.34 -3.59 8.62
CA VAL A 135 -5.76 -3.96 9.97
C VAL A 135 -4.89 -5.12 10.45
N LEU A 136 -3.94 -4.83 11.34
CA LEU A 136 -2.98 -5.83 11.86
C LEU A 136 -3.69 -6.95 12.63
N GLY A 137 -4.79 -6.63 13.31
CA GLY A 137 -5.61 -7.60 14.03
C GLY A 137 -6.19 -8.68 13.11
N ASP A 138 -6.67 -8.32 11.92
CA ASP A 138 -7.23 -9.26 10.94
C ASP A 138 -6.15 -10.21 10.43
N LEU A 139 -4.97 -9.67 10.11
CA LEU A 139 -3.84 -10.49 9.68
C LEU A 139 -3.37 -11.43 10.79
N ALA A 140 -3.24 -10.93 12.03
CA ALA A 140 -2.88 -11.75 13.20
C ALA A 140 -3.90 -12.86 13.43
N TYR A 141 -5.18 -12.57 13.32
CA TYR A 141 -6.25 -13.55 13.43
C TYR A 141 -6.14 -14.64 12.36
N GLN A 142 -5.94 -14.27 11.10
CA GLN A 142 -5.78 -15.25 10.01
C GLN A 142 -4.56 -16.15 10.20
N ILE A 143 -3.43 -15.61 10.68
CA ILE A 143 -2.25 -16.44 10.99
C ILE A 143 -2.54 -17.38 12.16
N SER A 144 -3.30 -16.94 13.17
CA SER A 144 -3.66 -17.79 14.33
C SER A 144 -4.56 -18.96 13.99
N LEU A 145 -5.31 -18.88 12.89
CA LEU A 145 -6.15 -19.97 12.38
C LEU A 145 -5.36 -21.08 11.68
N VAL A 146 -4.08 -20.87 11.40
CA VAL A 146 -3.23 -21.89 10.78
C VAL A 146 -3.06 -23.06 11.76
N ASP A 147 -3.42 -24.27 11.33
CA ASP A 147 -3.25 -25.46 12.16
C ASP A 147 -1.79 -25.66 12.56
N GLY A 148 -1.56 -25.79 13.85
CA GLY A 148 -0.22 -25.88 14.45
C GLY A 148 0.32 -24.56 15.00
N VAL A 149 -0.29 -23.43 14.73
CA VAL A 149 0.04 -22.15 15.39
C VAL A 149 -0.67 -22.11 16.75
N VAL A 150 0.09 -21.87 17.81
CA VAL A 150 -0.45 -21.70 19.17
C VAL A 150 -0.71 -20.22 19.46
N SER A 151 0.25 -19.37 19.14
CA SER A 151 0.13 -17.92 19.33
C SER A 151 1.16 -17.17 18.48
N LEU A 152 0.88 -15.89 18.23
CA LEU A 152 1.87 -14.94 17.72
C LEU A 152 2.61 -14.30 18.90
N VAL A 153 3.84 -13.90 18.64
CA VAL A 153 4.71 -13.20 19.60
C VAL A 153 5.31 -11.97 18.89
N PRO A 154 5.44 -10.83 19.57
CA PRO A 154 6.06 -9.65 18.96
C PRO A 154 7.43 -9.99 18.36
N PRO A 155 7.71 -9.58 17.11
CA PRO A 155 8.98 -9.86 16.46
C PRO A 155 10.16 -9.09 17.07
N GLU A 156 9.90 -7.95 17.69
CA GLU A 156 10.90 -7.11 18.36
C GLU A 156 10.62 -6.99 19.85
N VAL A 157 11.64 -7.23 20.66
CA VAL A 157 11.55 -7.15 22.14
C VAL A 157 11.32 -5.72 22.61
N ASN A 158 11.85 -4.74 21.87
CA ASN A 158 11.80 -3.31 22.21
C ASN A 158 10.69 -2.54 21.45
N ASN A 159 9.72 -3.24 20.86
CA ASN A 159 8.58 -2.58 20.23
C ASN A 159 7.67 -1.98 21.31
N PRO A 160 7.55 -0.63 21.38
CA PRO A 160 6.74 0.03 22.42
C PRO A 160 5.26 -0.35 22.33
N ASN A 161 4.76 -0.64 21.15
CA ASN A 161 3.35 -1.00 20.91
C ASN A 161 3.08 -2.50 21.10
N ARG A 162 4.14 -3.33 21.26
CA ARG A 162 4.04 -4.80 21.30
C ARG A 162 3.23 -5.40 20.14
N ASP A 163 3.34 -4.81 18.95
CA ASP A 163 2.66 -5.30 17.78
C ASP A 163 3.09 -6.73 17.48
N LEU A 164 2.10 -7.60 17.27
CA LEU A 164 2.33 -9.02 16.95
C LEU A 164 2.89 -9.21 15.53
N ILE A 165 2.66 -8.22 14.69
CA ILE A 165 3.12 -8.16 13.30
C ILE A 165 3.75 -6.80 13.08
N LEU A 166 4.95 -6.78 12.54
CA LEU A 166 5.64 -5.56 12.16
C LEU A 166 5.58 -5.38 10.65
N ILE A 167 5.14 -4.21 10.22
CA ILE A 167 5.17 -3.80 8.81
C ILE A 167 6.29 -2.78 8.64
N GLU A 168 7.12 -2.99 7.63
CA GLU A 168 8.21 -2.09 7.27
C GLU A 168 7.99 -1.55 5.85
N ASN A 169 8.39 -0.31 5.58
CA ASN A 169 8.42 0.20 4.22
C ASN A 169 9.69 -0.26 3.50
N LYS A 170 9.54 -0.76 2.28
CA LYS A 170 10.62 -1.15 1.37
C LYS A 170 10.66 -0.16 0.21
N PHE A 171 11.72 0.65 0.10
CA PHE A 171 11.77 1.74 -0.87
C PHE A 171 13.02 1.78 -1.76
N GLU A 172 13.99 0.87 -1.56
CA GLU A 172 15.25 0.87 -2.30
C GLU A 172 15.04 0.56 -3.79
N THR A 173 15.11 1.58 -4.63
CA THR A 173 14.91 1.44 -6.09
C THR A 173 15.89 0.49 -6.75
N GLY A 174 17.13 0.41 -6.24
CA GLY A 174 18.15 -0.55 -6.71
C GLY A 174 17.77 -2.02 -6.54
N GLN A 175 16.81 -2.31 -5.65
CA GLN A 175 16.25 -3.65 -5.43
C GLN A 175 14.91 -3.86 -6.16
N GLY A 176 14.47 -2.87 -6.94
CA GLY A 176 13.24 -2.94 -7.76
C GLY A 176 11.97 -2.48 -7.05
N TYR A 177 12.05 -1.87 -5.87
CA TYR A 177 10.90 -1.25 -5.21
C TYR A 177 10.54 0.11 -5.85
N SER A 178 9.37 0.65 -5.48
CA SER A 178 8.82 1.88 -6.08
C SER A 178 9.62 3.16 -5.81
N GLY A 179 10.46 3.18 -4.77
CA GLY A 179 11.16 4.38 -4.30
C GLY A 179 10.32 5.27 -3.38
N ASN A 180 9.06 4.94 -3.16
CA ASN A 180 8.18 5.73 -2.31
C ASN A 180 8.47 5.46 -0.83
N ILE A 181 8.85 6.51 -0.10
CA ILE A 181 9.11 6.46 1.33
C ILE A 181 7.80 6.72 2.07
N TYR A 182 7.49 5.86 3.03
CA TYR A 182 6.30 5.97 3.85
C TYR A 182 6.61 5.62 5.31
N ASP A 183 6.30 6.52 6.23
CA ASP A 183 6.49 6.28 7.67
C ASP A 183 5.33 5.46 8.23
N VAL A 184 5.50 4.14 8.19
CA VAL A 184 4.52 3.17 8.70
C VAL A 184 4.27 3.35 10.20
N ARG A 185 5.30 3.75 10.98
CA ARG A 185 5.17 3.90 12.45
C ARG A 185 4.26 5.06 12.82
N THR A 186 4.45 6.20 12.19
CA THR A 186 3.60 7.38 12.41
C THR A 186 2.17 7.16 11.89
N ALA A 187 2.03 6.38 10.81
CA ALA A 187 0.73 6.06 10.22
C ALA A 187 -0.02 4.94 10.96
N SER A 188 0.64 4.25 11.90
CA SER A 188 0.02 3.18 12.69
C SER A 188 -0.66 3.74 13.92
N GLN A 189 -1.98 3.56 14.02
CA GLN A 189 -2.79 3.95 15.18
C GLN A 189 -3.68 2.76 15.57
N GLU A 190 -3.59 2.36 16.84
CA GLU A 190 -4.43 1.30 17.43
C GLU A 190 -4.44 -0.01 16.63
N GLY A 191 -3.29 -0.39 16.04
CA GLY A 191 -3.17 -1.61 15.24
C GLY A 191 -3.71 -1.52 13.82
N VAL A 192 -4.02 -0.30 13.35
CA VAL A 192 -4.41 -0.01 11.97
C VAL A 192 -3.36 0.88 11.33
N ILE A 193 -2.85 0.49 10.17
CA ILE A 193 -1.94 1.31 9.36
C ILE A 193 -2.77 1.99 8.28
N TYR A 194 -2.87 3.31 8.38
CA TYR A 194 -3.64 4.11 7.44
C TYR A 194 -2.81 4.41 6.18
N PRO A 195 -3.42 4.47 4.99
CA PRO A 195 -2.74 4.92 3.77
C PRO A 195 -2.41 6.41 3.84
N SER A 196 -1.55 6.89 2.93
CA SER A 196 -1.26 8.33 2.81
C SER A 196 -2.50 9.10 2.35
N LEU A 197 -2.49 10.43 2.56
CA LEU A 197 -3.57 11.31 2.08
C LEU A 197 -3.70 11.27 0.56
N ASP A 198 -2.57 11.15 -0.15
CA ASP A 198 -2.59 10.86 -1.58
C ASP A 198 -2.98 9.41 -1.83
N PRO A 199 -3.83 9.14 -2.85
CA PRO A 199 -4.27 7.78 -3.14
C PRO A 199 -3.13 6.81 -3.31
N SER A 200 -2.96 5.94 -2.33
CA SER A 200 -1.87 4.98 -2.24
C SER A 200 -2.39 3.55 -2.11
N ILE A 201 -1.55 2.59 -2.42
CA ILE A 201 -1.81 1.17 -2.24
C ILE A 201 -0.60 0.47 -1.64
N PHE A 202 -0.84 -0.37 -0.64
CA PHE A 202 0.19 -1.23 -0.08
C PHE A 202 0.41 -2.45 -0.97
N GLU A 203 1.66 -2.73 -1.31
CA GLU A 203 2.04 -3.87 -2.14
C GLU A 203 3.16 -4.68 -1.49
N LEU A 204 2.97 -5.98 -1.40
CA LEU A 204 4.01 -6.94 -1.08
C LEU A 204 4.70 -7.37 -2.38
N LYS A 205 5.78 -6.66 -2.75
CA LYS A 205 6.37 -6.79 -4.10
C LYS A 205 7.08 -8.12 -4.31
N PHE A 206 7.88 -8.55 -3.35
CA PHE A 206 8.62 -9.81 -3.41
C PHE A 206 8.24 -10.73 -2.24
N PRO A 207 7.10 -11.45 -2.33
CA PRO A 207 6.57 -12.22 -1.20
C PRO A 207 7.51 -13.28 -0.61
N ASN A 208 8.55 -13.67 -1.35
CA ASN A 208 9.53 -14.65 -0.87
C ASN A 208 10.66 -14.04 -0.03
N SER A 209 10.92 -12.74 -0.18
CA SER A 209 11.95 -12.00 0.56
C SER A 209 11.37 -10.98 1.53
N ASP A 210 10.18 -10.46 1.26
CA ASP A 210 9.57 -9.40 2.04
C ASP A 210 8.76 -9.94 3.24
N ILE A 211 8.56 -11.26 3.32
CA ILE A 211 7.92 -11.90 4.47
C ILE A 211 8.99 -12.62 5.30
N GLU A 212 9.19 -12.15 6.52
CA GLU A 212 10.09 -12.75 7.49
C GLU A 212 9.29 -13.35 8.66
N GLY A 213 9.05 -14.64 8.59
CA GLY A 213 8.44 -15.40 9.69
C GLY A 213 9.50 -16.18 10.47
N LYS A 214 9.36 -16.24 11.81
CA LYS A 214 10.23 -17.05 12.68
C LYS A 214 9.42 -17.87 13.67
N VAL A 215 9.90 -19.09 13.96
CA VAL A 215 9.39 -19.92 15.05
C VAL A 215 10.26 -19.67 16.28
N VAL A 216 9.69 -19.11 17.35
CA VAL A 216 10.43 -18.76 18.58
C VAL A 216 10.25 -19.76 19.71
N GLY A 217 9.34 -20.72 19.57
CA GLY A 217 9.11 -21.76 20.57
C GLY A 217 8.12 -22.83 20.12
N ASP A 218 8.01 -23.87 20.95
CA ASP A 218 6.99 -24.90 20.86
C ASP A 218 6.34 -25.13 22.23
N ARG A 219 5.03 -25.33 22.25
CA ARG A 219 4.23 -25.63 23.44
C ARG A 219 3.29 -26.80 23.20
#